data_a09763cbbc84d84f0c7d730465a44ab7
#
_entry.id   a09763cbbc84d84f0c7d730465a44ab7
#
_cell.length_a   1.000
_cell.length_b   1.000
_cell.length_c   1.000
_cell.angle_alpha   90.00
_cell.angle_beta   90.00
_cell.angle_gamma   90.00
#
_symmetry.space_group_name_H-M   'P 1'
#
loop_
_entity.id
_entity.type
_entity.pdbx_description
1 polymer ?
#
loop_
_entity_poly.entity_id
_entity_poly.type
_entity_poly.pdbx_seq_one_letter_code
_entity_poly.pdbx_strand_id
1 'polypeptide(L)'
;MRIRIGERTYRITRKPPTRTANHDLDGRVDYDRKVIFIHPNLKGRELLETLIHEGLHASFPQLSEDAVNVAAKEITRLTRRFGFEQVE
;
A
#
# COMPACT_ATOMS: atom_id res chain seq x y z
N MET A 1 8.32 4.72 9.63
CA MET A 1 6.95 4.99 10.09
C MET A 1 6.24 3.69 10.42
N ARG A 2 5.54 3.67 11.52
CA ARG A 2 4.82 2.47 11.96
C ARG A 2 3.35 2.76 12.04
N ILE A 3 2.55 1.74 11.71
CA ILE A 3 1.10 1.87 11.79
C ILE A 3 0.51 0.56 12.28
N ARG A 4 -0.51 0.68 13.11
CA ARG A 4 -1.22 -0.50 13.59
C ARG A 4 -2.33 -0.84 12.61
N ILE A 5 -2.35 -2.09 12.18
CA ILE A 5 -3.38 -2.61 11.30
C ILE A 5 -3.93 -3.87 11.96
N GLY A 6 -5.17 -3.78 12.43
CA GLY A 6 -5.73 -4.83 13.24
C GLY A 6 -4.98 -4.91 14.55
N GLU A 7 -4.50 -6.10 14.91
CA GLU A 7 -3.75 -6.29 16.15
C GLU A 7 -2.24 -6.34 15.92
N ARG A 8 -1.80 -5.98 14.71
CA ARG A 8 -0.40 -6.05 14.34
C ARG A 8 0.12 -4.68 14.00
N THR A 9 1.40 -4.47 14.27
CA THR A 9 2.07 -3.22 13.93
C THR A 9 2.96 -3.47 12.73
N TYR A 10 2.74 -2.68 11.67
CA TYR A 10 3.54 -2.76 10.47
C TYR A 10 4.46 -1.56 10.38
N ARG A 11 5.62 -1.78 9.81
CA ARG A 11 6.54 -0.70 9.46
C ARG A 11 6.38 -0.40 7.98
N ILE A 12 6.21 0.88 7.65
CA ILE A 12 6.10 1.29 6.26
C ILE A 12 7.43 1.88 5.84
N THR A 13 7.95 1.42 4.71
CA THR A 13 9.24 1.85 4.20
C THR A 13 9.15 2.14 2.72
N ARG A 14 9.95 3.11 2.28
CA ARG A 14 10.11 3.41 0.86
C ARG A 14 11.42 2.84 0.33
N LYS A 15 12.18 2.15 1.17
CA LYS A 15 13.41 1.49 0.75
C LYS A 15 13.08 0.15 0.10
N PRO A 16 13.53 -0.09 -1.13
CA PRO A 16 13.26 -1.39 -1.75
C PRO A 16 13.93 -2.51 -0.96
N PRO A 17 13.28 -3.66 -0.89
CA PRO A 17 13.93 -4.82 -0.27
C PRO A 17 15.19 -5.15 -1.04
N THR A 18 16.27 -5.38 -0.30
CA THR A 18 17.52 -5.78 -0.93
C THR A 18 17.37 -7.16 -1.53
N ARG A 19 18.05 -7.43 -2.61
CA ARG A 19 18.08 -8.73 -3.26
C ARG A 19 16.78 -9.15 -3.92
N THR A 20 15.86 -8.26 -4.09
CA THR A 20 14.67 -8.60 -4.87
C THR A 20 14.89 -8.12 -6.29
N ALA A 21 14.50 -8.96 -7.22
CA ALA A 21 14.55 -8.60 -8.62
C ALA A 21 13.36 -7.76 -9.04
N ASN A 22 12.43 -7.52 -8.13
CA ASN A 22 11.17 -6.85 -8.47
C ASN A 22 11.28 -5.35 -8.26
N HIS A 23 12.14 -4.72 -9.05
CA HIS A 23 12.28 -3.26 -9.00
C HIS A 23 11.04 -2.55 -9.50
N ASP A 24 10.17 -3.28 -10.19
CA ASP A 24 8.99 -2.70 -10.80
C ASP A 24 7.76 -2.77 -9.91
N LEU A 25 7.87 -3.37 -8.74
CA LEU A 25 6.73 -3.44 -7.83
C LEU A 25 6.43 -2.08 -7.24
N ASP A 26 5.17 -1.64 -7.34
CA ASP A 26 4.74 -0.41 -6.71
C ASP A 26 4.72 -0.55 -5.19
N GLY A 27 4.33 -1.73 -4.70
CA GLY A 27 4.31 -1.98 -3.27
C GLY A 27 4.26 -3.45 -2.96
N ARG A 28 4.45 -3.77 -1.70
CA ARG A 28 4.45 -5.16 -1.27
C ARG A 28 4.24 -5.24 0.24
N VAL A 29 3.50 -6.25 0.67
CA VAL A 29 3.36 -6.57 2.09
C VAL A 29 4.20 -7.80 2.41
N ASP A 30 5.08 -7.66 3.40
CA ASP A 30 5.80 -8.79 3.97
C ASP A 30 5.10 -9.15 5.27
N TYR A 31 4.30 -10.20 5.24
CA TYR A 31 3.48 -10.57 6.39
C TYR A 31 4.31 -11.11 7.56
N ASP A 32 5.43 -11.75 7.24
CA ASP A 32 6.29 -12.33 8.27
C ASP A 32 7.01 -11.26 9.07
N ARG A 33 7.56 -10.29 8.36
CA ARG A 33 8.33 -9.21 8.99
C ARG A 33 7.48 -8.03 9.38
N LYS A 34 6.23 -8.01 8.97
CA LYS A 34 5.30 -6.90 9.22
C LYS A 34 5.84 -5.61 8.65
N VAL A 35 6.17 -5.65 7.36
CA VAL A 35 6.68 -4.50 6.63
C VAL A 35 5.83 -4.26 5.39
N ILE A 36 5.49 -3.02 5.15
CA ILE A 36 4.83 -2.60 3.93
C ILE A 36 5.83 -1.75 3.16
N PHE A 37 6.18 -2.21 1.97
CA PHE A 37 7.06 -1.46 1.08
C PHE A 37 6.22 -0.67 0.08
N ILE A 38 6.57 0.61 -0.11
CA ILE A 38 5.94 1.48 -1.12
C ILE A 38 7.06 2.06 -1.97
N HIS A 39 6.94 1.93 -3.27
CA HIS A 39 7.99 2.38 -4.18
C HIS A 39 8.26 3.87 -3.99
N PRO A 40 9.54 4.28 -3.90
CA PRO A 40 9.87 5.66 -3.58
C PRO A 40 9.51 6.68 -4.66
N ASN A 41 9.31 6.23 -5.89
CA ASN A 41 8.97 7.14 -6.99
C ASN A 41 7.48 7.45 -7.09
N LEU A 42 6.65 6.76 -6.33
CA LEU A 42 5.21 6.99 -6.40
C LEU A 42 4.83 8.30 -5.73
N LYS A 43 3.92 9.02 -6.37
CA LYS A 43 3.42 10.31 -5.89
C LYS A 43 1.95 10.44 -6.23
N GLY A 44 1.28 11.35 -5.54
CA GLY A 44 -0.09 11.73 -5.84
C GLY A 44 -1.05 10.56 -5.82
N ARG A 45 -1.85 10.47 -6.88
CA ARG A 45 -2.87 9.44 -6.97
C ARG A 45 -2.30 8.03 -6.91
N GLU A 46 -1.18 7.80 -7.60
CA GLU A 46 -0.59 6.46 -7.61
C GLU A 46 -0.07 6.06 -6.23
N LEU A 47 0.49 7.01 -5.50
CA LEU A 47 0.93 6.76 -4.14
C LEU A 47 -0.26 6.42 -3.25
N LEU A 48 -1.33 7.20 -3.35
CA LEU A 48 -2.53 6.96 -2.54
C LEU A 48 -3.13 5.60 -2.85
N GLU A 49 -3.28 5.29 -4.13
CA GLU A 49 -3.86 4.01 -4.54
C GLU A 49 -3.01 2.83 -4.02
N THR A 50 -1.69 2.94 -4.12
CA THR A 50 -0.80 1.87 -3.67
C THR A 50 -0.86 1.72 -2.15
N LEU A 51 -0.90 2.83 -1.42
CA LEU A 51 -1.05 2.77 0.04
C LEU A 51 -2.32 2.03 0.44
N ILE A 52 -3.42 2.35 -0.23
CA ILE A 52 -4.69 1.68 0.04
C ILE A 52 -4.61 0.20 -0.33
N HIS A 53 -4.01 -0.09 -1.49
CA HIS A 53 -3.86 -1.46 -1.97
C HIS A 53 -3.12 -2.33 -0.95
N GLU A 54 -1.95 -1.87 -0.53
CA GLU A 54 -1.15 -2.65 0.42
C GLU A 54 -1.80 -2.68 1.81
N GLY A 55 -2.45 -1.59 2.19
CA GLY A 55 -3.19 -1.56 3.44
C GLY A 55 -4.33 -2.57 3.47
N LEU A 56 -5.01 -2.75 2.35
CA LEU A 56 -6.07 -3.74 2.23
C LEU A 56 -5.51 -5.17 2.34
N HIS A 57 -4.36 -5.42 1.69
CA HIS A 57 -3.72 -6.73 1.84
C HIS A 57 -3.35 -7.01 3.29
N ALA A 58 -2.79 -6.02 3.97
CA ALA A 58 -2.39 -6.18 5.36
C ALA A 58 -3.60 -6.37 6.29
N SER A 59 -4.70 -5.67 6.00
CA SER A 59 -5.91 -5.73 6.83
C SER A 59 -6.70 -7.02 6.60
N PHE A 60 -6.76 -7.46 5.35
CA PHE A 60 -7.58 -8.59 4.93
C PHE A 60 -6.77 -9.51 4.03
N PRO A 61 -5.84 -10.29 4.61
CA PRO A 61 -4.95 -11.13 3.79
C PRO A 61 -5.68 -12.16 2.92
N GLN A 62 -6.93 -12.47 3.26
CA GLN A 62 -7.71 -13.45 2.53
C GLN A 62 -8.33 -12.91 1.25
N LEU A 63 -8.31 -11.59 1.04
CA LEU A 63 -8.89 -11.03 -0.18
C LEU A 63 -8.02 -11.37 -1.39
N SER A 64 -8.69 -11.62 -2.50
CA SER A 64 -7.99 -11.86 -3.76
C SER A 64 -7.33 -10.57 -4.26
N GLU A 65 -6.34 -10.74 -5.12
CA GLU A 65 -5.68 -9.61 -5.74
C GLU A 65 -6.67 -8.76 -6.54
N ASP A 66 -7.60 -9.43 -7.24
CA ASP A 66 -8.60 -8.71 -8.02
C ASP A 66 -9.49 -7.85 -7.12
N ALA A 67 -9.95 -8.41 -6.00
CA ALA A 67 -10.79 -7.66 -5.08
C ALA A 67 -10.05 -6.45 -4.52
N VAL A 68 -8.78 -6.62 -4.17
CA VAL A 68 -7.97 -5.53 -3.64
C VAL A 68 -7.75 -4.46 -4.71
N ASN A 69 -7.47 -4.87 -5.95
CA ASN A 69 -7.31 -3.91 -7.04
C ASN A 69 -8.55 -3.05 -7.24
N VAL A 70 -9.70 -3.67 -7.27
CA VAL A 70 -10.95 -2.94 -7.47
C VAL A 70 -11.20 -1.99 -6.30
N ALA A 71 -11.09 -2.51 -5.08
CA ALA A 71 -11.36 -1.70 -3.90
C ALA A 71 -10.39 -0.52 -3.79
N ALA A 72 -9.11 -0.75 -4.06
CA ALA A 72 -8.13 0.33 -3.97
C ALA A 72 -8.44 1.45 -4.95
N LYS A 73 -8.82 1.10 -6.18
CA LYS A 73 -9.19 2.11 -7.17
C LYS A 73 -10.44 2.88 -6.77
N GLU A 74 -11.43 2.16 -6.27
CA GLU A 74 -12.69 2.80 -5.86
C GLU A 74 -12.48 3.72 -4.67
N ILE A 75 -11.74 3.26 -3.66
CA ILE A 75 -11.48 4.07 -2.47
C ILE A 75 -10.64 5.30 -2.82
N THR A 76 -9.65 5.12 -3.70
CA THR A 76 -8.84 6.25 -4.16
C THR A 76 -9.70 7.29 -4.84
N ARG A 77 -10.58 6.85 -5.74
CA ARG A 77 -11.47 7.77 -6.44
C ARG A 77 -12.38 8.49 -5.46
N LEU A 78 -12.95 7.75 -4.51
CA LEU A 78 -13.83 8.33 -3.53
C LEU A 78 -13.14 9.40 -2.68
N THR A 79 -11.96 9.07 -2.16
CA THR A 79 -11.24 10.00 -1.29
C THR A 79 -10.81 11.25 -2.03
N ARG A 80 -10.36 11.09 -3.28
CA ARG A 80 -9.94 12.25 -4.07
C ARG A 80 -11.13 13.14 -4.44
N ARG A 81 -12.26 12.53 -4.75
CA ARG A 81 -13.48 13.31 -5.06
C ARG A 81 -13.94 14.10 -3.84
N PHE A 82 -13.68 13.59 -2.66
CA PHE A 82 -14.05 14.28 -1.43
C PHE A 82 -13.03 15.34 -1.01
N GLY A 83 -11.89 15.40 -1.66
CA GLY A 83 -10.89 16.43 -1.42
C GLY A 83 -9.63 15.99 -0.71
N PHE A 84 -9.47 14.71 -0.42
CA PHE A 84 -8.25 14.22 0.19
C PHE A 84 -7.23 13.87 -0.89
N GLU A 85 -6.11 14.54 -0.86
CA GLU A 85 -5.03 14.29 -1.80
C GLU A 85 -3.69 14.27 -1.10
N GLN A 86 -2.77 13.48 -1.67
CA GLN A 86 -1.39 13.48 -1.23
C GLN A 86 -0.73 14.76 -1.74
N VAL A 87 -0.13 15.49 -0.81
CA VAL A 87 0.63 16.69 -1.16
C VAL A 87 2.10 16.34 -1.06
N GLU A 88 2.81 16.51 -2.17
CA GLU A 88 4.23 16.19 -2.22
C GLU A 88 5.09 17.43 -2.15
#